data_fe7e40dcee3acd6678c956a42a331c4f
#
_entry.id   fe7e40dcee3acd6678c956a42a331c4f
#
_cell.length_a   1.000
_cell.length_b   1.000
_cell.length_c   1.000
_cell.angle_alpha   90.00
_cell.angle_beta   90.00
_cell.angle_gamma   90.00
#
_symmetry.space_group_name_H-M   'P 1'
#
loop_
_entity.id
_entity.type
_entity.pdbx_description
1 polymer ?
#
loop_
_entity_poly.entity_id
_entity_poly.type
_entity_poly.pdbx_seq_one_letter_code
_entity_poly.pdbx_strand_id
1 'polypeptide(L)'
;MSAPGLGGEFALIGIAESPVGIVPDKGPRELCVQVTLDAIKDAGLTLAEVDGLITCNAFAEPIMYHAEAVAEYIGWQPRHCVTVNTGGGTTFMALNMAAAAIQAGMADTIVVAMADSLRSFMTRDQAMVVQSSSGHPHYEQPYGPTVPAYYALIARAHMDQFGTTEAQFADAAVSCRAWASQHPKAQKRDLITVDDVMSSRAIADPLKVLDCSLVSDGGAAVVITRKDRAKYGPHKPVTLLGYGEGHAYEHISQAKDLTTSAAAQSGRAAYAEAGL
;
A
#
# COMPACT_ATOMS: atom_id res chain seq x y z
N MET A 1 -2.01 -14.28 -30.77
CA MET A 1 -2.68 -14.82 -29.57
C MET A 1 -2.22 -13.96 -28.42
N SER A 2 -3.11 -13.22 -27.78
CA SER A 2 -2.80 -12.54 -26.51
C SER A 2 -2.45 -13.60 -25.47
N ALA A 3 -1.41 -13.34 -24.66
CA ALA A 3 -1.13 -14.22 -23.52
C ALA A 3 -2.40 -14.34 -22.65
N PRO A 4 -2.69 -15.54 -22.10
CA PRO A 4 -3.81 -15.67 -21.19
C PRO A 4 -3.66 -14.68 -20.05
N GLY A 5 -4.72 -13.94 -19.71
CA GLY A 5 -4.74 -13.04 -18.58
C GLY A 5 -4.45 -13.80 -17.27
N LEU A 6 -4.05 -13.08 -16.24
CA LEU A 6 -3.80 -13.66 -14.91
C LEU A 6 -5.09 -13.81 -14.10
N GLY A 7 -6.16 -13.18 -14.53
CA GLY A 7 -7.45 -13.15 -13.84
C GLY A 7 -8.06 -14.52 -13.63
N GLY A 8 -8.49 -14.80 -12.39
CA GLY A 8 -9.17 -16.04 -12.04
C GLY A 8 -8.31 -17.26 -11.77
N GLU A 9 -7.00 -17.21 -12.05
CA GLU A 9 -6.05 -18.33 -11.93
C GLU A 9 -5.33 -18.40 -10.58
N PHE A 10 -5.31 -17.30 -9.83
CA PHE A 10 -4.59 -17.15 -8.57
C PHE A 10 -5.52 -16.79 -7.42
N ALA A 11 -5.09 -17.14 -6.21
CA ALA A 11 -5.84 -16.84 -4.99
C ALA A 11 -4.92 -16.46 -3.84
N LEU A 12 -5.42 -15.56 -3.00
CA LEU A 12 -4.88 -15.22 -1.70
C LEU A 12 -5.38 -16.24 -0.69
N ILE A 13 -4.48 -16.84 0.09
CA ILE A 13 -4.76 -17.97 0.98
C ILE A 13 -4.35 -17.73 2.43
N GLY A 14 -3.60 -16.68 2.71
CA GLY A 14 -3.18 -16.29 4.05
C GLY A 14 -2.92 -14.80 4.11
N ILE A 15 -3.19 -14.19 5.25
CA ILE A 15 -2.98 -12.77 5.50
C ILE A 15 -2.42 -12.56 6.90
N ALA A 16 -1.66 -11.48 7.08
CA ALA A 16 -1.25 -11.02 8.41
C ALA A 16 -1.14 -9.50 8.46
N GLU A 17 -1.39 -8.97 9.64
CA GLU A 17 -1.18 -7.56 9.99
C GLU A 17 -0.44 -7.47 11.32
N SER A 18 0.58 -6.62 11.39
CA SER A 18 1.20 -6.24 12.66
C SER A 18 0.29 -5.32 13.48
N PRO A 19 0.63 -5.02 14.74
CA PRO A 19 0.11 -3.83 15.39
C PRO A 19 0.38 -2.59 14.53
N VAL A 20 -0.57 -1.63 14.54
CA VAL A 20 -0.49 -0.39 13.77
C VAL A 20 -0.47 0.81 14.71
N GLY A 21 0.39 1.79 14.46
CA GLY A 21 0.44 3.04 15.20
C GLY A 21 1.83 3.39 15.72
N ILE A 22 2.11 3.10 16.97
CA ILE A 22 3.42 3.27 17.60
C ILE A 22 3.92 1.89 18.00
N VAL A 23 4.96 1.40 17.35
CA VAL A 23 5.55 0.08 17.58
C VAL A 23 7.07 0.26 17.80
N PRO A 24 7.48 0.78 18.96
CA PRO A 24 8.86 1.20 19.18
C PRO A 24 9.85 0.05 19.34
N ASP A 25 9.35 -1.16 19.59
CA ASP A 25 10.19 -2.33 19.91
C ASP A 25 10.62 -3.11 18.65
N LYS A 26 10.12 -2.73 17.47
CA LYS A 26 10.40 -3.43 16.21
C LYS A 26 10.67 -2.46 15.08
N GLY A 27 11.84 -2.61 14.47
CA GLY A 27 12.18 -1.92 13.24
C GLY A 27 11.40 -2.45 12.02
N PRO A 28 11.54 -1.80 10.87
CA PRO A 28 10.82 -2.18 9.66
C PRO A 28 11.05 -3.64 9.27
N ARG A 29 12.30 -4.10 9.34
CA ARG A 29 12.69 -5.45 8.98
C ARG A 29 12.07 -6.50 9.91
N GLU A 30 12.11 -6.28 11.24
CA GLU A 30 11.50 -7.16 12.21
C GLU A 30 9.98 -7.26 12.03
N LEU A 31 9.33 -6.12 11.71
CA LEU A 31 7.91 -6.13 11.38
C LEU A 31 7.62 -6.89 10.09
N CYS A 32 8.46 -6.73 9.06
CA CYS A 32 8.32 -7.46 7.80
C CYS A 32 8.52 -8.96 7.99
N VAL A 33 9.52 -9.38 8.77
CA VAL A 33 9.73 -10.79 9.16
C VAL A 33 8.51 -11.34 9.88
N GLN A 34 8.00 -10.60 10.87
CA GLN A 34 6.83 -11.04 11.65
C GLN A 34 5.62 -11.28 10.75
N VAL A 35 5.22 -10.28 9.93
CA VAL A 35 4.02 -10.43 9.10
C VAL A 35 4.20 -11.49 8.03
N THR A 36 5.43 -11.69 7.51
CA THR A 36 5.76 -12.78 6.58
C THR A 36 5.47 -14.15 7.21
N LEU A 37 6.01 -14.40 8.40
CA LEU A 37 5.83 -15.67 9.10
C LEU A 37 4.38 -15.88 9.54
N ASP A 38 3.73 -14.83 10.03
CA ASP A 38 2.33 -14.87 10.46
C ASP A 38 1.38 -15.15 9.28
N ALA A 39 1.63 -14.57 8.09
CA ALA A 39 0.82 -14.84 6.89
C ALA A 39 1.00 -16.28 6.38
N ILE A 40 2.22 -16.82 6.41
CA ILE A 40 2.50 -18.22 6.07
C ILE A 40 1.74 -19.16 7.03
N LYS A 41 1.78 -18.87 8.31
CA LYS A 41 1.05 -19.61 9.34
C LYS A 41 -0.46 -19.53 9.15
N ASP A 42 -0.99 -18.34 8.83
CA ASP A 42 -2.42 -18.13 8.56
C ASP A 42 -2.88 -18.93 7.33
N ALA A 43 -2.03 -19.06 6.31
CA ALA A 43 -2.28 -19.91 5.16
C ALA A 43 -2.27 -21.44 5.51
N GLY A 44 -1.90 -21.80 6.73
CA GLY A 44 -1.73 -23.20 7.14
C GLY A 44 -0.50 -23.88 6.54
N LEU A 45 0.49 -23.07 6.08
CA LEU A 45 1.70 -23.54 5.45
C LEU A 45 2.91 -23.48 6.40
N THR A 46 3.91 -24.28 6.10
CA THR A 46 5.26 -24.16 6.65
C THR A 46 6.14 -23.31 5.73
N LEU A 47 7.23 -22.79 6.26
CA LEU A 47 8.20 -22.01 5.48
C LEU A 47 8.77 -22.80 4.28
N ALA A 48 8.89 -24.11 4.39
CA ALA A 48 9.40 -24.99 3.33
C ALA A 48 8.43 -25.12 2.13
N GLU A 49 7.13 -24.81 2.32
CA GLU A 49 6.10 -24.88 1.29
C GLU A 49 5.93 -23.55 0.54
N VAL A 50 6.68 -22.53 0.93
CA VAL A 50 6.69 -21.21 0.30
C VAL A 50 8.06 -20.98 -0.29
N ASP A 51 8.12 -20.60 -1.57
CA ASP A 51 9.35 -20.50 -2.33
C ASP A 51 9.56 -19.11 -2.98
N GLY A 52 8.74 -18.14 -2.64
CA GLY A 52 8.89 -16.77 -3.11
C GLY A 52 8.61 -15.70 -2.04
N LEU A 53 9.36 -14.61 -2.10
CA LEU A 53 9.20 -13.41 -1.28
C LEU A 53 9.29 -12.17 -2.16
N ILE A 54 8.31 -11.28 -2.04
CA ILE A 54 8.35 -9.93 -2.62
C ILE A 54 8.12 -8.91 -1.50
N THR A 55 9.03 -7.94 -1.39
CA THR A 55 8.92 -6.87 -0.40
C THR A 55 9.02 -5.48 -1.04
N CYS A 56 8.81 -4.44 -0.23
CA CYS A 56 9.10 -3.05 -0.57
C CYS A 56 10.21 -2.51 0.35
N ASN A 57 11.00 -1.57 -0.14
CA ASN A 57 11.93 -0.84 0.72
C ASN A 57 11.17 -0.07 1.81
N ALA A 58 11.67 -0.16 3.04
CA ALA A 58 11.24 0.68 4.12
C ALA A 58 11.94 2.05 4.06
N PHE A 59 11.25 3.12 4.37
CA PHE A 59 11.85 4.47 4.45
C PHE A 59 12.66 4.65 5.73
N ALA A 60 12.22 4.05 6.83
CA ALA A 60 12.91 4.16 8.12
C ALA A 60 14.19 3.32 8.20
N GLU A 61 14.33 2.30 7.36
CA GLU A 61 15.53 1.46 7.24
C GLU A 61 15.79 1.15 5.76
N PRO A 62 16.34 2.10 4.99
CA PRO A 62 16.55 1.89 3.56
C PRO A 62 17.68 0.87 3.31
N ILE A 63 17.31 -0.29 2.78
CA ILE A 63 18.23 -1.38 2.44
C ILE A 63 18.06 -1.70 0.95
N MET A 64 19.15 -1.75 0.19
CA MET A 64 19.11 -1.98 -1.25
C MET A 64 18.47 -3.34 -1.61
N TYR A 65 18.75 -4.37 -0.84
CA TYR A 65 18.26 -5.73 -1.06
C TYR A 65 17.32 -6.13 0.10
N HIS A 66 16.22 -5.41 0.25
CA HIS A 66 15.34 -5.55 1.40
C HIS A 66 14.71 -6.96 1.49
N ALA A 67 14.29 -7.56 0.38
CA ALA A 67 13.71 -8.91 0.38
C ALA A 67 14.71 -9.97 0.83
N GLU A 68 15.94 -9.88 0.32
CA GLU A 68 17.03 -10.77 0.71
C GLU A 68 17.39 -10.60 2.20
N ALA A 69 17.42 -9.35 2.70
CA ALA A 69 17.69 -9.09 4.10
C ALA A 69 16.59 -9.66 5.02
N VAL A 70 15.33 -9.58 4.61
CA VAL A 70 14.21 -10.23 5.33
C VAL A 70 14.34 -11.75 5.30
N ALA A 71 14.63 -12.34 4.15
CA ALA A 71 14.82 -13.78 4.00
C ALA A 71 16.02 -14.28 4.83
N GLU A 72 17.13 -13.57 4.85
CA GLU A 72 18.30 -13.86 5.67
C GLU A 72 17.98 -13.82 7.17
N TYR A 73 17.20 -12.84 7.63
CA TYR A 73 16.76 -12.74 9.02
C TYR A 73 15.89 -13.90 9.47
N ILE A 74 15.10 -14.46 8.54
CA ILE A 74 14.30 -15.67 8.78
C ILE A 74 15.16 -16.94 8.75
N GLY A 75 16.33 -16.91 8.11
CA GLY A 75 17.14 -18.10 7.80
C GLY A 75 16.59 -18.88 6.60
N TRP A 76 15.99 -18.19 5.64
CA TRP A 76 15.27 -18.74 4.50
C TRP A 76 15.94 -18.39 3.17
N GLN A 77 15.89 -19.31 2.23
CA GLN A 77 16.43 -19.12 0.87
C GLN A 77 15.32 -19.38 -0.16
N PRO A 78 14.44 -18.39 -0.39
CA PRO A 78 13.39 -18.53 -1.39
C PRO A 78 13.97 -18.60 -2.80
N ARG A 79 13.31 -19.35 -3.68
CA ARG A 79 13.69 -19.48 -5.09
C ARG A 79 13.48 -18.18 -5.87
N HIS A 80 12.49 -17.38 -5.48
CA HIS A 80 12.17 -16.06 -6.03
C HIS A 80 12.20 -15.02 -4.90
N CYS A 81 13.08 -14.03 -5.00
CA CYS A 81 13.26 -13.02 -3.95
C CYS A 81 13.46 -11.65 -4.59
N VAL A 82 12.52 -10.73 -4.40
CA VAL A 82 12.52 -9.44 -5.13
C VAL A 82 12.05 -8.29 -4.23
N THR A 83 12.78 -7.19 -4.30
CA THR A 83 12.36 -5.91 -3.72
C THR A 83 11.81 -5.01 -4.83
N VAL A 84 10.60 -4.48 -4.65
CA VAL A 84 9.94 -3.58 -5.61
C VAL A 84 9.50 -2.30 -4.92
N ASN A 85 9.45 -1.19 -5.68
CA ASN A 85 8.94 0.07 -5.18
C ASN A 85 8.33 0.91 -6.31
N THR A 86 7.04 1.20 -6.19
CA THR A 86 6.28 2.11 -7.07
C THR A 86 5.40 3.05 -6.25
N GLY A 87 5.88 3.46 -5.08
CA GLY A 87 5.13 4.30 -4.15
C GLY A 87 3.90 3.58 -3.59
N GLY A 88 2.78 4.28 -3.45
CA GLY A 88 1.55 3.73 -2.85
C GLY A 88 0.89 2.57 -3.60
N GLY A 89 1.21 2.38 -4.89
CA GLY A 89 0.73 1.26 -5.70
C GLY A 89 1.51 -0.05 -5.53
N THR A 90 2.62 -0.03 -4.78
CA THR A 90 3.58 -1.14 -4.71
C THR A 90 2.94 -2.48 -4.32
N THR A 91 2.04 -2.50 -3.35
CA THR A 91 1.40 -3.75 -2.87
C THR A 91 0.63 -4.46 -3.98
N PHE A 92 -0.17 -3.72 -4.73
CA PHE A 92 -0.98 -4.30 -5.82
C PHE A 92 -0.10 -4.72 -7.00
N MET A 93 0.92 -3.92 -7.33
CA MET A 93 1.90 -4.31 -8.34
C MET A 93 2.67 -5.57 -7.92
N ALA A 94 3.09 -5.68 -6.67
CA ALA A 94 3.77 -6.86 -6.14
C ALA A 94 2.89 -8.13 -6.21
N LEU A 95 1.58 -8.01 -5.96
CA LEU A 95 0.63 -9.12 -6.15
C LEU A 95 0.55 -9.57 -7.60
N ASN A 96 0.51 -8.64 -8.55
CA ASN A 96 0.53 -8.99 -9.97
C ASN A 96 1.87 -9.63 -10.38
N MET A 97 2.98 -9.08 -9.91
CA MET A 97 4.31 -9.67 -10.16
C MET A 97 4.41 -11.08 -9.58
N ALA A 98 3.83 -11.32 -8.39
CA ALA A 98 3.77 -12.64 -7.79
C ALA A 98 2.96 -13.61 -8.65
N ALA A 99 1.76 -13.21 -9.12
CA ALA A 99 0.96 -14.01 -10.03
C ALA A 99 1.71 -14.32 -11.34
N ALA A 100 2.36 -13.33 -11.94
CA ALA A 100 3.17 -13.51 -13.15
C ALA A 100 4.37 -14.43 -12.92
N ALA A 101 5.08 -14.31 -11.79
CA ALA A 101 6.20 -15.17 -11.42
C ALA A 101 5.76 -16.63 -11.24
N ILE A 102 4.61 -16.86 -10.59
CA ILE A 102 4.03 -18.20 -10.44
C ILE A 102 3.60 -18.75 -11.81
N GLN A 103 2.97 -17.94 -12.66
CA GLN A 103 2.60 -18.34 -14.01
C GLN A 103 3.81 -18.74 -14.87
N ALA A 104 4.92 -18.04 -14.70
CA ALA A 104 6.18 -18.33 -15.37
C ALA A 104 6.96 -19.50 -14.76
N GLY A 105 6.47 -20.13 -13.69
CA GLY A 105 7.16 -21.22 -12.99
C GLY A 105 8.39 -20.80 -12.18
N MET A 106 8.53 -19.49 -11.88
CA MET A 106 9.64 -18.96 -11.08
C MET A 106 9.46 -19.28 -9.59
N ALA A 107 8.22 -19.42 -9.14
CA ALA A 107 7.84 -19.86 -7.81
C ALA A 107 6.47 -20.57 -7.89
N ASP A 108 6.07 -21.23 -6.81
CA ASP A 108 4.77 -21.89 -6.68
C ASP A 108 3.85 -21.19 -5.68
N THR A 109 4.44 -20.63 -4.62
CA THR A 109 3.74 -19.91 -3.55
C THR A 109 4.61 -18.74 -3.10
N ILE A 110 4.06 -17.53 -3.16
CA ILE A 110 4.80 -16.30 -2.87
C ILE A 110 4.13 -15.56 -1.70
N VAL A 111 4.96 -15.05 -0.78
CA VAL A 111 4.53 -14.03 0.20
C VAL A 111 4.86 -12.65 -0.36
N VAL A 112 3.87 -11.78 -0.36
CA VAL A 112 4.05 -10.34 -0.56
C VAL A 112 3.94 -9.68 0.81
N ALA A 113 5.03 -9.07 1.29
CA ALA A 113 5.12 -8.50 2.63
C ALA A 113 5.67 -7.08 2.59
N MET A 114 5.02 -6.18 3.31
CA MET A 114 5.41 -4.77 3.41
C MET A 114 5.30 -4.29 4.84
N ALA A 115 6.31 -3.59 5.33
CA ALA A 115 6.32 -3.00 6.66
C ALA A 115 7.19 -1.74 6.69
N ASP A 116 6.82 -0.81 7.55
CA ASP A 116 7.66 0.34 7.87
C ASP A 116 7.41 0.81 9.31
N SER A 117 8.36 1.51 9.88
CA SER A 117 8.33 2.05 11.25
C SER A 117 8.61 3.55 11.25
N LEU A 118 7.94 4.29 10.36
CA LEU A 118 8.13 5.73 10.16
C LEU A 118 7.91 6.53 11.46
N ARG A 119 6.92 6.13 12.25
CA ARG A 119 6.54 6.87 13.46
C ARG A 119 7.54 6.71 14.58
N SER A 120 8.08 5.50 14.78
CA SER A 120 8.96 5.19 15.90
C SER A 120 10.44 5.32 15.57
N PHE A 121 10.83 5.12 14.31
CA PHE A 121 12.24 5.04 13.89
C PHE A 121 12.72 6.24 13.07
N MET A 122 11.85 7.22 12.79
CA MET A 122 12.24 8.47 12.14
C MET A 122 11.96 9.66 13.05
N THR A 123 12.87 10.61 13.06
CA THR A 123 12.60 11.92 13.64
C THR A 123 11.61 12.68 12.76
N ARG A 124 10.95 13.71 13.31
CA ARG A 124 10.07 14.57 12.54
C ARG A 124 10.76 15.16 11.30
N ASP A 125 11.99 15.63 11.47
CA ASP A 125 12.74 16.26 10.39
C ASP A 125 13.10 15.27 9.28
N GLN A 126 13.50 14.05 9.63
CA GLN A 126 13.72 12.97 8.65
C GLN A 126 12.43 12.63 7.87
N ALA A 127 11.30 12.50 8.57
CA ALA A 127 10.02 12.25 7.93
C ALA A 127 9.60 13.39 6.98
N MET A 128 9.88 14.65 7.35
CA MET A 128 9.64 15.81 6.49
C MET A 128 10.53 15.79 5.24
N VAL A 129 11.81 15.44 5.38
CA VAL A 129 12.74 15.29 4.23
C VAL A 129 12.23 14.20 3.28
N VAL A 130 11.84 13.04 3.79
CA VAL A 130 11.28 11.95 2.96
C VAL A 130 10.03 12.40 2.22
N GLN A 131 9.11 13.11 2.90
CA GLN A 131 7.87 13.60 2.26
C GLN A 131 8.14 14.66 1.20
N SER A 132 9.10 15.56 1.40
CA SER A 132 9.42 16.60 0.42
C SER A 132 10.27 16.06 -0.74
N SER A 133 11.05 14.99 -0.53
CA SER A 133 11.89 14.39 -1.58
C SER A 133 11.09 13.68 -2.69
N SER A 134 9.80 13.44 -2.48
CA SER A 134 8.91 12.92 -3.53
C SER A 134 8.64 13.92 -4.65
N GLY A 135 8.91 15.22 -4.46
CA GLY A 135 8.72 16.26 -5.46
C GLY A 135 9.88 16.38 -6.44
N HIS A 136 9.60 16.97 -7.61
CA HIS A 136 10.62 17.24 -8.63
C HIS A 136 11.70 18.18 -8.07
N PRO A 137 13.02 17.82 -8.16
CA PRO A 137 14.09 18.55 -7.47
C PRO A 137 14.23 20.02 -7.90
N HIS A 138 13.89 20.36 -9.13
CA HIS A 138 14.03 21.73 -9.63
C HIS A 138 12.72 22.53 -9.64
N TYR A 139 11.56 21.86 -9.77
CA TYR A 139 10.28 22.54 -9.97
C TYR A 139 9.34 22.49 -8.75
N GLU A 140 9.58 21.57 -7.82
CA GLU A 140 8.71 21.35 -6.66
C GLU A 140 9.44 21.51 -5.34
N GLN A 141 10.55 20.78 -5.13
CA GLN A 141 11.29 20.80 -3.86
C GLN A 141 11.75 22.21 -3.41
N PRO A 142 12.13 23.16 -4.31
CA PRO A 142 12.52 24.51 -3.87
C PRO A 142 11.41 25.27 -3.13
N TYR A 143 10.15 24.88 -3.30
CA TYR A 143 9.00 25.49 -2.59
C TYR A 143 8.68 24.79 -1.27
N GLY A 144 9.36 23.70 -0.92
CA GLY A 144 9.22 22.94 0.33
C GLY A 144 7.86 22.27 0.57
N PRO A 145 7.10 21.86 -0.46
CA PRO A 145 5.82 21.22 -0.22
C PRO A 145 6.02 19.81 0.39
N THR A 146 5.06 19.44 1.22
CA THR A 146 4.92 18.06 1.70
C THR A 146 3.81 17.35 0.93
N VAL A 147 3.69 16.04 1.10
CA VAL A 147 2.63 15.23 0.43
C VAL A 147 1.24 15.84 0.58
N PRO A 148 0.79 16.31 1.76
CA PRO A 148 -0.51 16.99 1.87
C PRO A 148 -0.65 18.24 0.99
N ALA A 149 0.43 18.98 0.73
CA ALA A 149 0.37 20.17 -0.12
C ALA A 149 0.14 19.79 -1.60
N TYR A 150 0.74 18.70 -2.08
CA TYR A 150 0.47 18.17 -3.43
C TYR A 150 -1.00 17.75 -3.59
N TYR A 151 -1.55 17.04 -2.62
CA TYR A 151 -2.96 16.66 -2.64
C TYR A 151 -3.90 17.88 -2.49
N ALA A 152 -3.49 18.92 -1.78
CA ALA A 152 -4.26 20.16 -1.67
C ALA A 152 -4.38 20.88 -3.02
N LEU A 153 -3.33 20.88 -3.85
CA LEU A 153 -3.40 21.42 -5.22
C LEU A 153 -4.38 20.62 -6.08
N ILE A 154 -4.39 19.30 -5.98
CA ILE A 154 -5.35 18.44 -6.67
C ILE A 154 -6.78 18.72 -6.18
N ALA A 155 -6.98 18.81 -4.86
CA ALA A 155 -8.26 19.11 -4.26
C ALA A 155 -8.79 20.48 -4.72
N ARG A 156 -7.93 21.50 -4.75
CA ARG A 156 -8.31 22.84 -5.22
C ARG A 156 -8.71 22.84 -6.69
N ALA A 157 -7.93 22.20 -7.56
CA ALA A 157 -8.29 22.05 -8.97
C ALA A 157 -9.63 21.35 -9.17
N HIS A 158 -9.91 20.31 -8.38
CA HIS A 158 -11.18 19.59 -8.40
C HIS A 158 -12.36 20.48 -7.94
N MET A 159 -12.15 21.27 -6.88
CA MET A 159 -13.14 22.25 -6.41
C MET A 159 -13.45 23.30 -7.49
N ASP A 160 -12.43 23.83 -8.12
CA ASP A 160 -12.57 24.86 -9.16
C ASP A 160 -13.30 24.31 -10.40
N GLN A 161 -13.01 23.06 -10.79
CA GLN A 161 -13.59 22.48 -12.01
C GLN A 161 -15.00 21.94 -11.78
N PHE A 162 -15.27 21.32 -10.62
CA PHE A 162 -16.52 20.58 -10.38
C PHE A 162 -17.41 21.20 -9.29
N GLY A 163 -16.99 22.30 -8.68
CA GLY A 163 -17.72 22.93 -7.58
C GLY A 163 -17.75 22.11 -6.29
N THR A 164 -16.83 21.15 -6.13
CA THR A 164 -16.72 20.33 -4.91
C THR A 164 -16.40 21.21 -3.71
N THR A 165 -17.04 20.95 -2.59
CA THR A 165 -16.88 21.73 -1.36
C THR A 165 -15.99 21.01 -0.35
N GLU A 166 -15.42 21.76 0.60
CA GLU A 166 -14.66 21.18 1.71
C GLU A 166 -15.52 20.23 2.58
N ALA A 167 -16.83 20.53 2.70
CA ALA A 167 -17.76 19.65 3.42
C ALA A 167 -17.86 18.26 2.77
N GLN A 168 -17.81 18.18 1.44
CA GLN A 168 -17.81 16.88 0.73
C GLN A 168 -16.52 16.08 0.96
N PHE A 169 -15.37 16.76 1.11
CA PHE A 169 -14.15 16.06 1.56
C PHE A 169 -14.28 15.60 3.01
N ALA A 170 -14.88 16.41 3.88
CA ALA A 170 -15.14 16.06 5.27
C ALA A 170 -16.06 14.82 5.38
N ASP A 171 -17.05 14.66 4.51
CA ASP A 171 -17.90 13.46 4.46
C ASP A 171 -17.11 12.18 4.24
N ALA A 172 -16.06 12.22 3.43
CA ALA A 172 -15.17 11.08 3.23
C ALA A 172 -14.44 10.71 4.54
N ALA A 173 -13.92 11.71 5.28
CA ALA A 173 -13.27 11.50 6.57
C ALA A 173 -14.23 10.93 7.61
N VAL A 174 -15.45 11.43 7.68
CA VAL A 174 -16.53 10.96 8.57
C VAL A 174 -16.88 9.50 8.25
N SER A 175 -17.05 9.17 6.97
CA SER A 175 -17.34 7.80 6.52
C SER A 175 -16.21 6.84 6.90
N CYS A 176 -14.95 7.20 6.65
CA CYS A 176 -13.80 6.40 7.06
C CYS A 176 -13.78 6.18 8.59
N ARG A 177 -14.10 7.21 9.37
CA ARG A 177 -14.13 7.12 10.83
C ARG A 177 -15.27 6.24 11.33
N ALA A 178 -16.43 6.25 10.69
CA ALA A 178 -17.55 5.37 11.00
C ALA A 178 -17.16 3.89 10.85
N TRP A 179 -16.42 3.53 9.80
CA TRP A 179 -15.88 2.17 9.65
C TRP A 179 -14.76 1.88 10.66
N ALA A 180 -13.86 2.82 10.88
CA ALA A 180 -12.79 2.67 11.87
C ALA A 180 -13.32 2.44 13.29
N SER A 181 -14.45 3.04 13.67
CA SER A 181 -15.07 2.84 14.98
C SER A 181 -15.45 1.39 15.26
N GLN A 182 -15.74 0.61 14.21
CA GLN A 182 -16.12 -0.80 14.30
C GLN A 182 -14.91 -1.74 14.21
N HIS A 183 -13.74 -1.26 13.76
CA HIS A 183 -12.55 -2.09 13.59
C HIS A 183 -11.69 -2.12 14.87
N PRO A 184 -11.45 -3.28 15.50
CA PRO A 184 -10.78 -3.37 16.81
C PRO A 184 -9.33 -2.87 16.80
N LYS A 185 -8.64 -2.93 15.66
CA LYS A 185 -7.24 -2.51 15.50
C LYS A 185 -7.07 -1.08 14.97
N ALA A 186 -8.15 -0.35 14.67
CA ALA A 186 -8.04 1.00 14.15
C ALA A 186 -7.52 1.97 15.21
N GLN A 187 -6.58 2.85 14.83
CA GLN A 187 -5.94 3.79 15.76
C GLN A 187 -6.88 4.89 16.26
N LYS A 188 -7.86 5.31 15.44
CA LYS A 188 -8.83 6.37 15.74
C LYS A 188 -10.23 5.82 15.57
N ARG A 189 -10.92 5.62 16.69
CA ARG A 189 -12.23 4.95 16.73
C ARG A 189 -13.38 5.86 17.19
N ASP A 190 -13.07 7.00 17.77
CA ASP A 190 -14.10 7.95 18.20
C ASP A 190 -14.76 8.55 16.94
N LEU A 191 -16.09 8.53 16.90
CA LEU A 191 -16.86 9.13 15.81
C LEU A 191 -16.57 10.63 15.69
N ILE A 192 -16.60 11.13 14.49
CA ILE A 192 -16.45 12.55 14.18
C ILE A 192 -17.60 13.01 13.28
N THR A 193 -17.86 14.29 13.30
CA THR A 193 -18.85 14.98 12.45
C THR A 193 -18.14 15.80 11.34
N VAL A 194 -18.92 16.25 10.36
CA VAL A 194 -18.41 17.19 9.34
C VAL A 194 -17.90 18.48 10.01
N ASP A 195 -18.59 18.98 11.04
CA ASP A 195 -18.18 20.17 11.77
C ASP A 195 -16.86 19.99 12.51
N ASP A 196 -16.59 18.80 13.05
CA ASP A 196 -15.29 18.46 13.67
C ASP A 196 -14.17 18.53 12.63
N VAL A 197 -14.39 18.02 11.42
CA VAL A 197 -13.41 18.10 10.33
C VAL A 197 -13.22 19.55 9.91
N MET A 198 -14.28 20.26 9.65
CA MET A 198 -14.27 21.66 9.18
C MET A 198 -13.60 22.62 10.15
N SER A 199 -13.76 22.40 11.46
CA SER A 199 -13.15 23.21 12.51
C SER A 199 -11.72 22.78 12.86
N SER A 200 -11.25 21.64 12.37
CA SER A 200 -9.91 21.15 12.65
C SER A 200 -8.82 22.00 11.98
N ARG A 201 -7.60 21.94 12.54
CA ARG A 201 -6.47 22.77 12.09
C ARG A 201 -6.12 22.50 10.61
N ALA A 202 -6.00 23.55 9.84
CA ALA A 202 -5.52 23.46 8.45
C ALA A 202 -4.08 22.91 8.37
N ILE A 203 -3.83 22.04 7.41
CA ILE A 203 -2.51 21.49 7.06
C ILE A 203 -2.01 22.14 5.77
N ALA A 204 -2.79 22.04 4.70
CA ALA A 204 -2.58 22.69 3.43
C ALA A 204 -3.96 22.95 2.81
N ASP A 205 -4.35 24.23 2.67
CA ASP A 205 -5.69 24.61 2.20
C ASP A 205 -6.04 23.93 0.84
N PRO A 206 -7.19 23.21 0.70
CA PRO A 206 -8.33 23.13 1.62
C PRO A 206 -8.24 22.03 2.69
N LEU A 207 -7.18 21.22 2.73
CA LEU A 207 -7.08 20.05 3.58
C LEU A 207 -6.73 20.40 5.04
N LYS A 208 -7.39 19.73 5.96
CA LYS A 208 -7.26 19.88 7.41
C LYS A 208 -6.68 18.61 8.03
N VAL A 209 -6.34 18.66 9.31
CA VAL A 209 -5.69 17.54 10.01
C VAL A 209 -6.53 16.25 10.01
N LEU A 210 -7.86 16.36 10.00
CA LEU A 210 -8.76 15.20 9.96
C LEU A 210 -9.00 14.67 8.53
N ASP A 211 -8.59 15.39 7.50
CA ASP A 211 -8.52 14.91 6.12
C ASP A 211 -7.23 14.13 5.84
N CYS A 212 -6.24 14.24 6.72
CA CYS A 212 -4.91 13.67 6.53
C CYS A 212 -4.71 12.36 7.32
N SER A 213 -4.05 11.41 6.71
CA SER A 213 -3.67 10.16 7.37
C SER A 213 -2.61 10.39 8.46
N LEU A 214 -2.60 9.53 9.47
CA LEU A 214 -1.57 9.50 10.51
C LEU A 214 -0.28 8.90 9.96
N VAL A 215 0.86 9.41 10.41
CA VAL A 215 2.14 8.70 10.28
C VAL A 215 2.14 7.58 11.31
N SER A 216 2.33 6.35 10.85
CA SER A 216 2.18 5.14 11.67
C SER A 216 3.26 4.13 11.33
N ASP A 217 3.55 3.29 12.30
CA ASP A 217 4.28 2.04 12.10
C ASP A 217 3.29 0.94 11.75
N GLY A 218 3.74 -0.05 11.04
CA GLY A 218 2.95 -1.24 10.77
C GLY A 218 3.44 -2.01 9.56
N GLY A 219 2.89 -3.20 9.41
CA GLY A 219 3.16 -4.07 8.28
C GLY A 219 2.00 -5.00 8.01
N ALA A 220 1.94 -5.49 6.79
CA ALA A 220 1.00 -6.50 6.37
C ALA A 220 1.65 -7.45 5.35
N ALA A 221 1.14 -8.67 5.28
CA ALA A 221 1.56 -9.64 4.30
C ALA A 221 0.37 -10.46 3.79
N VAL A 222 0.49 -10.94 2.55
CA VAL A 222 -0.45 -11.87 1.94
C VAL A 222 0.29 -13.01 1.27
N VAL A 223 -0.28 -14.21 1.31
CA VAL A 223 0.22 -15.39 0.61
C VAL A 223 -0.61 -15.62 -0.63
N ILE A 224 0.03 -15.69 -1.79
CA ILE A 224 -0.60 -15.96 -3.09
C ILE A 224 -0.07 -17.26 -3.68
N THR A 225 -0.97 -18.06 -4.26
CA THR A 225 -0.65 -19.29 -4.98
C THR A 225 -1.65 -19.52 -6.11
N ARG A 226 -1.47 -20.58 -6.90
CA ARG A 226 -2.46 -20.99 -7.90
C ARG A 226 -3.78 -21.42 -7.25
N LYS A 227 -4.89 -21.10 -7.88
CA LYS A 227 -6.23 -21.41 -7.38
C LYS A 227 -6.46 -22.91 -7.17
N ASP A 228 -5.88 -23.75 -8.00
CA ASP A 228 -6.01 -25.22 -7.87
C ASP A 228 -5.31 -25.77 -6.62
N ARG A 229 -4.24 -25.10 -6.14
CA ARG A 229 -3.56 -25.39 -4.87
C ARG A 229 -4.27 -24.77 -3.65
N ALA A 230 -4.93 -23.64 -3.84
CA ALA A 230 -5.56 -22.87 -2.78
C ALA A 230 -6.67 -23.59 -2.01
N LYS A 231 -7.26 -24.64 -2.57
CA LYS A 231 -8.35 -25.43 -1.97
C LYS A 231 -7.96 -26.23 -0.72
N TYR A 232 -6.67 -26.36 -0.45
CA TYR A 232 -6.15 -27.11 0.70
C TYR A 232 -5.84 -26.26 1.93
N GLY A 233 -6.02 -24.94 1.85
CA GLY A 233 -5.79 -24.01 2.95
C GLY A 233 -6.91 -24.02 4.01
N PRO A 234 -6.65 -23.46 5.20
CA PRO A 234 -7.63 -23.39 6.29
C PRO A 234 -8.76 -22.39 6.04
N HIS A 235 -8.56 -21.44 5.14
CA HIS A 235 -9.51 -20.39 4.81
C HIS A 235 -10.10 -20.53 3.40
N LYS A 236 -11.27 -19.92 3.18
CA LYS A 236 -11.82 -19.80 1.83
C LYS A 236 -10.91 -18.88 1.01
N PRO A 237 -10.35 -19.38 -0.11
CA PRO A 237 -9.45 -18.57 -0.93
C PRO A 237 -10.16 -17.35 -1.51
N VAL A 238 -9.44 -16.22 -1.59
CA VAL A 238 -9.90 -15.01 -2.28
C VAL A 238 -9.25 -14.97 -3.67
N THR A 239 -10.05 -15.20 -4.70
CA THR A 239 -9.55 -15.24 -6.09
C THR A 239 -9.20 -13.85 -6.60
N LEU A 240 -8.04 -13.69 -7.22
CA LEU A 240 -7.65 -12.50 -7.98
C LEU A 240 -8.37 -12.56 -9.34
N LEU A 241 -9.41 -11.75 -9.52
CA LEU A 241 -10.25 -11.77 -10.73
C LEU A 241 -9.67 -10.98 -11.88
N GLY A 242 -9.00 -9.87 -11.59
CA GLY A 242 -8.43 -9.00 -12.61
C GLY A 242 -7.40 -8.07 -12.00
N TYR A 243 -6.57 -7.53 -12.86
CA TYR A 243 -5.47 -6.65 -12.52
C TYR A 243 -5.34 -5.52 -13.53
N GLY A 244 -4.91 -4.35 -13.07
CA GLY A 244 -4.66 -3.22 -13.95
C GLY A 244 -3.64 -2.25 -13.37
N GLU A 245 -2.73 -1.80 -14.20
CA GLU A 245 -1.79 -0.72 -13.89
C GLU A 245 -2.09 0.53 -14.70
N GLY A 246 -1.67 1.68 -14.15
CA GLY A 246 -1.73 2.95 -14.83
C GLY A 246 -0.56 3.83 -14.40
N HIS A 247 0.14 4.40 -15.37
CA HIS A 247 1.30 5.26 -15.16
C HIS A 247 1.12 6.54 -15.98
N ALA A 248 0.94 7.68 -15.32
CA ALA A 248 0.72 8.95 -15.99
C ALA A 248 1.90 9.92 -15.78
N TYR A 249 2.25 10.19 -14.54
CA TYR A 249 3.34 11.08 -14.14
C TYR A 249 3.77 10.73 -12.71
N GLU A 250 5.01 11.06 -12.36
CA GLU A 250 5.53 10.96 -11.01
C GLU A 250 5.27 12.27 -10.25
N HIS A 251 5.58 13.40 -10.89
CA HIS A 251 5.52 14.71 -10.27
C HIS A 251 4.28 15.49 -10.70
N ILE A 252 3.61 16.12 -9.73
CA ILE A 252 2.38 16.89 -9.98
C ILE A 252 2.60 18.03 -10.99
N SER A 253 3.79 18.61 -11.03
CA SER A 253 4.17 19.66 -12.01
C SER A 253 4.17 19.16 -13.47
N GLN A 254 4.13 17.84 -13.69
CA GLN A 254 4.04 17.21 -15.01
C GLN A 254 2.61 16.76 -15.36
N ALA A 255 1.67 16.90 -14.45
CA ALA A 255 0.29 16.53 -14.69
C ALA A 255 -0.33 17.46 -15.76
N LYS A 256 -0.91 16.87 -16.80
CA LYS A 256 -1.68 17.62 -17.82
C LYS A 256 -3.04 18.06 -17.31
N ASP A 257 -3.60 17.28 -16.41
CA ASP A 257 -4.89 17.51 -15.76
C ASP A 257 -4.78 17.00 -14.32
N LEU A 258 -4.98 17.90 -13.34
CA LEU A 258 -4.94 17.57 -11.92
C LEU A 258 -6.21 16.86 -11.42
N THR A 259 -7.28 16.88 -12.20
CA THR A 259 -8.58 16.30 -11.78
C THR A 259 -8.74 14.84 -12.17
N THR A 260 -7.76 14.26 -12.90
CA THR A 260 -7.73 12.86 -13.27
C THR A 260 -6.38 12.22 -12.88
N SER A 261 -6.37 10.92 -12.74
CA SER A 261 -5.16 10.16 -12.43
C SER A 261 -5.09 8.86 -13.22
N ALA A 262 -3.94 8.19 -13.15
CA ALA A 262 -3.75 6.86 -13.73
C ALA A 262 -4.71 5.79 -13.18
N ALA A 263 -5.39 6.07 -12.05
CA ALA A 263 -6.41 5.17 -11.50
C ALA A 263 -7.55 4.88 -12.47
N ALA A 264 -7.92 5.84 -13.33
CA ALA A 264 -8.90 5.63 -14.38
C ALA A 264 -8.45 4.58 -15.42
N GLN A 265 -7.15 4.53 -15.72
CA GLN A 265 -6.55 3.55 -16.63
C GLN A 265 -6.47 2.17 -15.95
N SER A 266 -5.92 2.10 -14.74
CA SER A 266 -5.76 0.85 -14.00
C SER A 266 -7.11 0.21 -13.67
N GLY A 267 -8.11 1.00 -13.27
CA GLY A 267 -9.45 0.51 -12.98
C GLY A 267 -10.11 -0.12 -14.21
N ARG A 268 -10.08 0.58 -15.36
CA ARG A 268 -10.64 0.01 -16.62
C ARG A 268 -9.96 -1.31 -17.01
N ALA A 269 -8.63 -1.40 -16.88
CA ALA A 269 -7.90 -2.61 -17.19
C ALA A 269 -8.27 -3.76 -16.24
N ALA A 270 -8.34 -3.51 -14.94
CA ALA A 270 -8.68 -4.51 -13.94
C ALA A 270 -10.12 -5.05 -14.12
N TYR A 271 -11.09 -4.16 -14.34
CA TYR A 271 -12.48 -4.58 -14.60
C TYR A 271 -12.62 -5.35 -15.91
N ALA A 272 -11.95 -4.90 -16.97
CA ALA A 272 -11.99 -5.60 -18.25
C ALA A 272 -11.40 -7.02 -18.15
N GLU A 273 -10.29 -7.20 -17.43
CA GLU A 273 -9.70 -8.53 -17.20
C GLU A 273 -10.60 -9.40 -16.32
N ALA A 274 -11.28 -8.81 -15.33
CA ALA A 274 -12.25 -9.51 -14.49
C ALA A 274 -13.56 -9.87 -15.21
N GLY A 275 -13.81 -9.33 -16.39
CA GLY A 275 -15.07 -9.52 -17.12
C GLY A 275 -16.23 -8.72 -16.52
N LEU A 276 -15.97 -7.57 -15.88
CA LEU A 276 -16.93 -6.70 -15.20
C LEU A 276 -17.09 -5.36 -15.92
#